data_5b2ec9363b186b462be87a6402802126
#
_entry.id   5b2ec9363b186b462be87a6402802126
#
_cell.length_a   1.000
_cell.length_b   1.000
_cell.length_c   1.000
_cell.angle_alpha   90.00
_cell.angle_beta   90.00
_cell.angle_gamma   90.00
#
_symmetry.space_group_name_H-M   'P 1'
#
loop_
_entity.id
_entity.type
_entity.pdbx_description
1 polymer ?
#
loop_
_entity_poly.entity_id
_entity_poly.type
_entity_poly.pdbx_seq_one_letter_code
_entity_poly.pdbx_strand_id
1 'polypeptide(L)'
;MKNFFRKFFKTVAFLACLLVLFYLVSCIFAFKQDDGIMNMDHFYDLPKDTVDVLLLGSSHIGVNVDPSILWNQRGIAAYNCWGRMQQPWNTYYYLKECLKYQTPKLIVLDVYGMTFSGDYPSYDSLVQGTQGLRFSKDKIENILVSAPEEYRSALLLGLPASHYRYNEITKEDFQNFFWNKDTKIQSVEISGNPVQSFDIMDISGITQSEPLAEKCEIYFRKILDLCKEKDIPMLLLTSPYYLHEQEQRRFNRIGEIAEEYGYPFLNFNENYHELGLDTHKDYCDLSHMNMAGIEKYTSYLADYFVSHYQLPDRRLDDNHIWNRVVE
;
A
#
# COMPACT_ATOMS: atom_id res chain seq x y z
N MET A 1 -35.24 -29.14 30.98
CA MET A 1 -33.92 -29.14 30.30
C MET A 1 -34.03 -29.19 28.75
N LYS A 2 -34.67 -30.18 28.13
CA LYS A 2 -34.74 -30.29 26.64
C LYS A 2 -35.25 -29.02 25.92
N ASN A 3 -36.28 -28.35 26.46
CA ASN A 3 -36.83 -27.12 25.86
C ASN A 3 -35.87 -25.90 26.00
N PHE A 4 -35.08 -25.83 27.06
CA PHE A 4 -34.07 -24.79 27.25
C PHE A 4 -32.95 -24.97 26.23
N PHE A 5 -32.36 -26.14 26.10
CA PHE A 5 -31.33 -26.42 25.09
C PHE A 5 -31.81 -26.18 23.68
N ARG A 6 -33.05 -26.59 23.33
CA ARG A 6 -33.64 -26.35 22.04
C ARG A 6 -33.79 -24.84 21.74
N LYS A 7 -34.22 -24.03 22.70
CA LYS A 7 -34.30 -22.57 22.55
C LYS A 7 -32.92 -21.98 22.41
N PHE A 8 -31.98 -22.38 23.27
CA PHE A 8 -30.60 -21.94 23.22
C PHE A 8 -29.97 -22.19 21.82
N PHE A 9 -30.03 -23.42 21.30
CA PHE A 9 -29.50 -23.75 19.99
C PHE A 9 -30.17 -22.94 18.86
N LYS A 10 -31.48 -22.70 18.93
CA LYS A 10 -32.17 -21.86 17.94
C LYS A 10 -31.68 -20.41 17.98
N THR A 11 -31.48 -19.86 19.17
CA THR A 11 -30.95 -18.49 19.33
C THR A 11 -29.52 -18.40 18.81
N VAL A 12 -28.66 -19.37 19.13
CA VAL A 12 -27.27 -19.41 18.63
C VAL A 12 -27.26 -19.53 17.10
N ALA A 13 -28.06 -20.43 16.53
CA ALA A 13 -28.18 -20.58 15.08
C ALA A 13 -28.67 -19.29 14.39
N PHE A 14 -29.69 -18.65 14.96
CA PHE A 14 -30.18 -17.37 14.45
C PHE A 14 -29.10 -16.28 14.48
N LEU A 15 -28.38 -16.14 15.58
CA LEU A 15 -27.29 -15.16 15.72
C LEU A 15 -26.15 -15.46 14.73
N ALA A 16 -25.80 -16.74 14.56
CA ALA A 16 -24.79 -17.14 13.57
C ALA A 16 -25.21 -16.77 12.15
N CYS A 17 -26.45 -17.08 11.75
CA CYS A 17 -26.98 -16.70 10.44
C CYS A 17 -26.99 -15.16 10.27
N LEU A 18 -27.38 -14.43 11.30
CA LEU A 18 -27.38 -12.97 11.27
C LEU A 18 -25.97 -12.39 11.08
N LEU A 19 -24.96 -12.93 11.79
CA LEU A 19 -23.57 -12.53 11.66
C LEU A 19 -23.02 -12.83 10.26
N VAL A 20 -23.34 -14.01 9.71
CA VAL A 20 -22.95 -14.36 8.33
C VAL A 20 -23.59 -13.41 7.34
N LEU A 21 -24.90 -13.14 7.44
CA LEU A 21 -25.57 -12.18 6.57
C LEU A 21 -24.98 -10.78 6.69
N PHE A 22 -24.72 -10.32 7.91
CA PHE A 22 -24.09 -9.04 8.16
C PHE A 22 -22.70 -8.95 7.51
N TYR A 23 -21.90 -10.01 7.62
CA TYR A 23 -20.58 -10.09 6.97
C TYR A 23 -20.70 -10.03 5.44
N LEU A 24 -21.61 -10.83 4.84
CA LEU A 24 -21.83 -10.84 3.39
C LEU A 24 -22.24 -9.45 2.87
N VAL A 25 -23.17 -8.79 3.56
CA VAL A 25 -23.58 -7.43 3.22
C VAL A 25 -22.41 -6.45 3.37
N SER A 26 -21.60 -6.58 4.41
CA SER A 26 -20.41 -5.73 4.60
C SER A 26 -19.44 -5.85 3.41
N CYS A 27 -19.21 -7.05 2.90
CA CYS A 27 -18.35 -7.27 1.74
C CYS A 27 -18.90 -6.61 0.46
N ILE A 28 -20.24 -6.63 0.26
CA ILE A 28 -20.87 -5.99 -0.90
C ILE A 28 -20.73 -4.46 -0.83
N PHE A 29 -20.84 -3.89 0.37
CA PHE A 29 -20.72 -2.45 0.60
C PHE A 29 -19.26 -1.95 0.70
N ALA A 30 -18.28 -2.84 0.80
CA ALA A 30 -16.87 -2.45 0.84
C ALA A 30 -16.48 -1.65 -0.41
N PHE A 31 -15.50 -0.75 -0.25
CA PHE A 31 -14.95 0.01 -1.38
C PHE A 31 -14.30 -0.93 -2.41
N LYS A 32 -14.48 -0.62 -3.70
CA LYS A 32 -13.97 -1.37 -4.85
C LYS A 32 -12.91 -0.59 -5.62
N GLN A 33 -12.12 0.20 -4.94
CA GLN A 33 -10.98 0.90 -5.54
C GLN A 33 -9.73 0.03 -5.41
N ASP A 34 -8.80 0.18 -6.35
CA ASP A 34 -7.58 -0.65 -6.46
C ASP A 34 -6.53 -0.39 -5.37
N ASP A 35 -6.87 0.36 -4.35
CA ASP A 35 -6.03 0.63 -3.18
C ASP A 35 -6.63 0.07 -1.88
N GLY A 36 -5.87 0.06 -0.80
CA GLY A 36 -6.32 -0.31 0.53
C GLY A 36 -7.05 -1.67 0.58
N ILE A 37 -8.39 -1.65 0.55
CA ILE A 37 -9.23 -2.84 0.75
C ILE A 37 -9.05 -3.85 -0.38
N MET A 38 -9.19 -3.43 -1.65
CA MET A 38 -9.08 -4.31 -2.80
C MET A 38 -7.65 -4.82 -2.96
N ASN A 39 -6.67 -3.96 -2.72
CA ASN A 39 -5.28 -4.34 -2.73
C ASN A 39 -5.01 -5.49 -1.75
N MET A 40 -5.51 -5.41 -0.52
CA MET A 40 -5.35 -6.48 0.45
C MET A 40 -6.17 -7.73 0.13
N ASP A 41 -7.35 -7.61 -0.46
CA ASP A 41 -8.13 -8.77 -0.92
C ASP A 41 -7.35 -9.58 -1.97
N HIS A 42 -6.76 -8.92 -2.96
CA HIS A 42 -5.90 -9.58 -3.95
C HIS A 42 -4.63 -10.18 -3.30
N PHE A 43 -4.02 -9.49 -2.34
CA PHE A 43 -2.88 -10.01 -1.61
C PHE A 43 -3.19 -11.33 -0.89
N TYR A 44 -4.35 -11.45 -0.27
CA TYR A 44 -4.77 -12.67 0.43
C TYR A 44 -5.04 -13.86 -0.49
N ASP A 45 -5.28 -13.62 -1.77
CA ASP A 45 -5.48 -14.67 -2.78
C ASP A 45 -4.14 -15.19 -3.33
N LEU A 46 -3.02 -14.52 -3.06
CA LEU A 46 -1.70 -14.99 -3.46
C LEU A 46 -1.28 -16.23 -2.65
N PRO A 47 -0.66 -17.23 -3.30
CA PRO A 47 -0.03 -18.32 -2.58
C PRO A 47 1.07 -17.81 -1.64
N LYS A 48 1.33 -18.55 -0.57
CA LYS A 48 2.40 -18.20 0.37
C LYS A 48 3.76 -18.19 -0.31
N ASP A 49 4.62 -17.26 0.12
CA ASP A 49 6.03 -17.16 -0.27
C ASP A 49 6.25 -17.04 -1.78
N THR A 50 5.35 -16.29 -2.45
CA THR A 50 5.44 -16.01 -3.89
C THR A 50 5.81 -14.56 -4.20
N VAL A 51 5.95 -13.69 -3.20
CA VAL A 51 6.36 -12.29 -3.32
C VAL A 51 7.83 -12.15 -2.89
N ASP A 52 8.70 -11.78 -3.83
CA ASP A 52 10.12 -11.51 -3.52
C ASP A 52 10.36 -10.06 -3.10
N VAL A 53 9.61 -9.11 -3.67
CA VAL A 53 9.72 -7.68 -3.34
C VAL A 53 8.37 -7.15 -2.88
N LEU A 54 8.31 -6.66 -1.65
CA LEU A 54 7.12 -6.00 -1.12
C LEU A 54 7.30 -4.49 -1.21
N LEU A 55 6.47 -3.85 -2.01
CA LEU A 55 6.43 -2.40 -2.20
C LEU A 55 5.40 -1.81 -1.24
N LEU A 56 5.80 -0.87 -0.40
CA LEU A 56 4.98 -0.30 0.66
C LEU A 56 4.93 1.23 0.58
N GLY A 57 3.80 1.81 0.88
CA GLY A 57 3.68 3.27 0.95
C GLY A 57 2.30 3.79 0.60
N SER A 58 2.25 5.04 0.17
CA SER A 58 1.03 5.69 -0.30
C SER A 58 0.86 5.59 -1.82
N SER A 59 0.11 6.52 -2.43
CA SER A 59 -0.06 6.56 -3.89
C SER A 59 1.25 6.72 -4.67
N HIS A 60 2.31 7.29 -4.07
CA HIS A 60 3.60 7.42 -4.74
C HIS A 60 4.23 6.06 -5.11
N ILE A 61 4.06 5.03 -4.28
CA ILE A 61 4.48 3.68 -4.67
C ILE A 61 3.41 2.97 -5.49
N GLY A 62 2.14 3.16 -5.14
CA GLY A 62 1.02 2.46 -5.77
C GLY A 62 0.74 2.89 -7.20
N VAL A 63 1.00 4.16 -7.53
CA VAL A 63 0.73 4.75 -8.84
C VAL A 63 2.02 4.89 -9.67
N ASN A 64 3.16 5.24 -9.05
CA ASN A 64 4.39 5.52 -9.80
C ASN A 64 5.25 4.27 -10.08
N VAL A 65 4.96 3.11 -9.46
CA VAL A 65 5.70 1.86 -9.67
C VAL A 65 4.75 0.76 -10.13
N ASP A 66 5.00 0.22 -11.33
CA ASP A 66 4.20 -0.86 -11.90
C ASP A 66 4.90 -2.22 -11.72
N PRO A 67 4.36 -3.12 -10.89
CA PRO A 67 4.91 -4.46 -10.69
C PRO A 67 4.98 -5.30 -11.97
N SER A 68 4.11 -5.04 -12.96
CA SER A 68 4.14 -5.76 -14.23
C SER A 68 5.40 -5.46 -15.04
N ILE A 69 5.89 -4.22 -14.98
CA ILE A 69 7.16 -3.83 -15.61
C ILE A 69 8.34 -4.51 -14.92
N LEU A 70 8.35 -4.57 -13.58
CA LEU A 70 9.39 -5.28 -12.80
C LEU A 70 9.46 -6.76 -13.20
N TRP A 71 8.28 -7.40 -13.35
CA TRP A 71 8.18 -8.77 -13.81
C TRP A 71 8.66 -8.94 -15.25
N ASN A 72 8.11 -8.15 -16.18
CA ASN A 72 8.40 -8.29 -17.61
C ASN A 72 9.87 -8.06 -17.92
N GLN A 73 10.52 -7.12 -17.25
CA GLN A 73 11.91 -6.77 -17.51
C GLN A 73 12.90 -7.68 -16.79
N ARG A 74 12.67 -8.02 -15.52
CA ARG A 74 13.67 -8.71 -14.67
C ARG A 74 13.13 -9.95 -13.94
N GLY A 75 11.88 -10.34 -14.17
CA GLY A 75 11.28 -11.50 -13.51
C GLY A 75 11.11 -11.32 -12.00
N ILE A 76 11.01 -10.07 -11.54
CA ILE A 76 10.85 -9.73 -10.12
C ILE A 76 9.39 -9.92 -9.73
N ALA A 77 9.12 -10.85 -8.82
CA ALA A 77 7.79 -11.04 -8.24
C ALA A 77 7.55 -9.98 -7.16
N ALA A 78 7.06 -8.80 -7.58
CA ALA A 78 6.80 -7.66 -6.71
C ALA A 78 5.31 -7.46 -6.47
N TYR A 79 4.95 -7.03 -5.25
CA TYR A 79 3.57 -6.69 -4.90
C TYR A 79 3.49 -5.30 -4.27
N ASN A 80 2.61 -4.44 -4.80
CA ASN A 80 2.29 -3.14 -4.23
C ASN A 80 1.27 -3.30 -3.09
N CYS A 81 1.71 -3.12 -1.85
CA CYS A 81 0.83 -3.07 -0.69
C CYS A 81 0.67 -1.61 -0.24
N TRP A 82 -0.28 -0.93 -0.83
CA TRP A 82 -0.45 0.51 -0.71
C TRP A 82 -1.90 0.94 -0.48
N GLY A 83 -2.09 2.17 -0.07
CA GLY A 83 -3.39 2.82 0.02
C GLY A 83 -3.25 4.33 -0.19
N ARG A 84 -4.31 4.95 -0.72
CA ARG A 84 -4.37 6.39 -0.93
C ARG A 84 -4.17 7.13 0.38
N MET A 85 -3.20 8.08 0.42
CA MET A 85 -2.84 8.81 1.63
C MET A 85 -2.51 7.90 2.82
N GLN A 86 -1.94 6.71 2.55
CA GLN A 86 -1.64 5.73 3.58
C GLN A 86 -0.67 6.30 4.62
N GLN A 87 -1.08 6.26 5.86
CA GLN A 87 -0.32 6.79 6.98
C GLN A 87 0.75 5.78 7.46
N PRO A 88 1.84 6.23 8.09
CA PRO A 88 2.91 5.34 8.56
C PRO A 88 2.43 4.20 9.47
N TRP A 89 1.45 4.45 10.34
CA TRP A 89 0.88 3.40 11.20
C TRP A 89 0.09 2.35 10.43
N ASN A 90 -0.61 2.72 9.36
CA ASN A 90 -1.26 1.73 8.51
C ASN A 90 -0.22 0.89 7.77
N THR A 91 0.82 1.53 7.20
CA THR A 91 1.96 0.83 6.56
C THR A 91 2.58 -0.19 7.51
N TYR A 92 2.76 0.15 8.79
CA TYR A 92 3.26 -0.77 9.79
C TYR A 92 2.36 -2.01 9.98
N TYR A 93 1.04 -1.80 10.09
CA TYR A 93 0.11 -2.93 10.28
C TYR A 93 -0.08 -3.75 8.99
N TYR A 94 -0.05 -3.11 7.83
CA TYR A 94 -0.03 -3.81 6.54
C TYR A 94 1.23 -4.66 6.38
N LEU A 95 2.40 -4.12 6.71
CA LEU A 95 3.65 -4.88 6.71
C LEU A 95 3.57 -6.10 7.65
N LYS A 96 3.11 -5.90 8.89
CA LYS A 96 2.90 -7.03 9.82
C LYS A 96 2.00 -8.10 9.25
N GLU A 97 0.93 -7.71 8.58
CA GLU A 97 -0.01 -8.64 7.97
C GLU A 97 0.63 -9.38 6.80
N CYS A 98 1.30 -8.66 5.88
CA CYS A 98 1.98 -9.25 4.74
C CYS A 98 3.02 -10.29 5.15
N LEU A 99 3.78 -10.03 6.21
CA LEU A 99 4.81 -10.94 6.73
C LEU A 99 4.24 -12.21 7.40
N LYS A 100 2.93 -12.35 7.56
CA LYS A 100 2.28 -13.63 7.97
C LYS A 100 2.14 -14.61 6.80
N TYR A 101 2.16 -14.11 5.57
CA TYR A 101 1.87 -14.87 4.36
C TYR A 101 3.05 -14.94 3.39
N GLN A 102 3.94 -13.95 3.44
CA GLN A 102 5.05 -13.81 2.50
C GLN A 102 6.37 -13.63 3.25
N THR A 103 7.44 -14.12 2.64
CA THR A 103 8.82 -13.97 3.13
C THR A 103 9.63 -13.20 2.06
N PRO A 104 9.42 -11.87 1.94
CA PRO A 104 10.07 -11.09 0.91
C PRO A 104 11.58 -11.03 1.11
N LYS A 105 12.32 -10.96 0.01
CA LYS A 105 13.78 -10.78 -0.02
C LYS A 105 14.19 -9.31 0.04
N LEU A 106 13.24 -8.43 -0.27
CA LEU A 106 13.42 -6.99 -0.22
C LEU A 106 12.09 -6.32 0.15
N ILE A 107 12.15 -5.37 1.07
CA ILE A 107 11.07 -4.43 1.31
C ILE A 107 11.50 -3.07 0.75
N VAL A 108 10.66 -2.49 -0.10
CA VAL A 108 10.83 -1.14 -0.63
C VAL A 108 9.76 -0.26 0.01
N LEU A 109 10.18 0.74 0.76
CA LEU A 109 9.30 1.67 1.42
C LEU A 109 9.39 3.04 0.76
N ASP A 110 8.31 3.48 0.11
CA ASP A 110 8.17 4.87 -0.26
C ASP A 110 7.89 5.71 1.00
N VAL A 111 8.74 6.69 1.26
CA VAL A 111 8.72 7.46 2.50
C VAL A 111 7.90 8.75 2.42
N TYR A 112 7.22 9.01 1.30
CA TYR A 112 6.37 10.20 1.19
C TYR A 112 5.36 10.30 2.33
N GLY A 113 4.68 9.19 2.66
CA GLY A 113 3.74 9.13 3.77
C GLY A 113 4.35 9.47 5.15
N MET A 114 5.68 9.34 5.32
CA MET A 114 6.35 9.69 6.57
C MET A 114 6.42 11.20 6.79
N THR A 115 6.29 12.00 5.73
CA THR A 115 6.29 13.48 5.80
C THR A 115 4.93 14.08 6.18
N PHE A 116 3.88 13.26 6.29
CA PHE A 116 2.55 13.74 6.64
C PHE A 116 2.52 14.32 8.06
N SER A 117 1.71 15.38 8.24
CA SER A 117 1.65 16.11 9.51
C SER A 117 0.34 15.95 10.27
N GLY A 118 -0.59 15.16 9.76
CA GLY A 118 -1.93 15.06 10.32
C GLY A 118 -2.59 13.71 10.11
N ASP A 119 -3.85 13.67 10.49
CA ASP A 119 -4.72 12.53 10.28
C ASP A 119 -5.15 12.40 8.80
N TYR A 120 -5.95 11.41 8.50
CA TYR A 120 -6.48 11.22 7.16
C TYR A 120 -7.24 12.45 6.64
N PRO A 121 -7.06 12.82 5.37
CA PRO A 121 -7.70 14.00 4.79
C PRO A 121 -9.22 13.81 4.59
N SER A 122 -9.69 12.55 4.57
CA SER A 122 -11.09 12.20 4.37
C SER A 122 -11.48 10.93 5.10
N TYR A 123 -12.80 10.78 5.35
CA TYR A 123 -13.33 9.55 5.91
C TYR A 123 -13.11 8.34 4.98
N ASP A 124 -13.20 8.53 3.67
CA ASP A 124 -12.99 7.45 2.68
C ASP A 124 -11.55 6.92 2.74
N SER A 125 -10.56 7.80 2.82
CA SER A 125 -9.15 7.40 2.99
C SER A 125 -8.93 6.66 4.30
N LEU A 126 -9.60 7.07 5.39
CA LEU A 126 -9.57 6.38 6.68
C LEU A 126 -10.17 4.96 6.57
N VAL A 127 -11.30 4.81 5.88
CA VAL A 127 -11.93 3.49 5.64
C VAL A 127 -10.99 2.60 4.82
N GLN A 128 -10.44 3.11 3.72
CA GLN A 128 -9.49 2.37 2.88
C GLN A 128 -8.24 1.92 3.68
N GLY A 129 -7.66 2.81 4.47
CA GLY A 129 -6.46 2.50 5.26
C GLY A 129 -6.70 1.55 6.45
N THR A 130 -7.95 1.34 6.87
CA THR A 130 -8.26 0.51 8.05
C THR A 130 -9.00 -0.77 7.74
N GLN A 131 -9.77 -0.85 6.65
CA GLN A 131 -10.65 -2.00 6.38
C GLN A 131 -9.99 -3.13 5.58
N GLY A 132 -8.82 -2.90 4.95
CA GLY A 132 -8.14 -3.92 4.15
C GLY A 132 -7.65 -5.15 4.94
N LEU A 133 -7.37 -5.01 6.24
CA LEU A 133 -6.91 -6.14 7.05
C LEU A 133 -8.06 -7.09 7.43
N ARG A 134 -7.81 -8.41 7.44
CA ARG A 134 -8.71 -9.41 8.04
C ARG A 134 -8.87 -9.14 9.53
N PHE A 135 -10.04 -9.52 10.08
CA PHE A 135 -10.33 -9.28 11.51
C PHE A 135 -9.30 -9.97 12.41
N SER A 136 -8.55 -9.18 13.17
CA SER A 136 -7.43 -9.61 13.99
C SER A 136 -7.09 -8.55 15.03
N LYS A 137 -6.17 -8.88 15.95
CA LYS A 137 -5.62 -7.91 16.89
C LYS A 137 -4.97 -6.73 16.15
N ASP A 138 -4.21 -7.01 15.07
CA ASP A 138 -3.54 -5.98 14.27
C ASP A 138 -4.56 -5.03 13.60
N LYS A 139 -5.69 -5.56 13.09
CA LYS A 139 -6.78 -4.72 12.56
C LYS A 139 -7.37 -3.81 13.63
N ILE A 140 -7.64 -4.36 14.82
CA ILE A 140 -8.18 -3.57 15.93
C ILE A 140 -7.22 -2.45 16.33
N GLU A 141 -5.93 -2.76 16.49
CA GLU A 141 -4.90 -1.79 16.82
C GLU A 141 -4.74 -0.73 15.72
N ASN A 142 -4.77 -1.15 14.44
CA ASN A 142 -4.76 -0.23 13.30
C ASN A 142 -5.93 0.77 13.36
N ILE A 143 -7.14 0.29 13.62
CA ILE A 143 -8.32 1.16 13.75
C ILE A 143 -8.16 2.12 14.95
N LEU A 144 -7.73 1.61 16.11
CA LEU A 144 -7.59 2.42 17.32
C LEU A 144 -6.56 3.54 17.18
N VAL A 145 -5.47 3.31 16.43
CA VAL A 145 -4.45 4.33 16.19
C VAL A 145 -4.83 5.30 15.06
N SER A 146 -5.62 4.83 14.10
CA SER A 146 -5.98 5.62 12.91
C SER A 146 -7.17 6.53 13.12
N ALA A 147 -8.18 6.05 13.85
CA ALA A 147 -9.51 6.66 13.85
C ALA A 147 -9.80 7.48 15.09
N PRO A 148 -10.42 8.66 14.94
CA PRO A 148 -11.12 9.34 16.01
C PRO A 148 -12.14 8.42 16.70
N GLU A 149 -12.42 8.67 17.98
CA GLU A 149 -13.23 7.78 18.81
C GLU A 149 -14.62 7.53 18.24
N GLU A 150 -15.24 8.55 17.68
CA GLU A 150 -16.58 8.48 17.07
C GLU A 150 -16.69 7.51 15.90
N TYR A 151 -15.61 7.23 15.17
CA TYR A 151 -15.62 6.32 14.02
C TYR A 151 -15.21 4.89 14.34
N ARG A 152 -14.57 4.64 15.50
CA ARG A 152 -13.99 3.33 15.84
C ARG A 152 -14.99 2.20 15.82
N SER A 153 -16.18 2.41 16.38
CA SER A 153 -17.23 1.37 16.40
C SER A 153 -17.73 1.02 15.01
N ALA A 154 -17.90 2.01 14.14
CA ALA A 154 -18.30 1.79 12.75
C ALA A 154 -17.24 0.99 11.97
N LEU A 155 -15.96 1.37 12.13
CA LEU A 155 -14.84 0.70 11.47
C LEU A 155 -14.62 -0.74 12.00
N LEU A 156 -14.81 -0.97 13.30
CA LEU A 156 -14.73 -2.32 13.88
C LEU A 156 -15.83 -3.26 13.37
N LEU A 157 -17.01 -2.73 13.09
CA LEU A 157 -18.14 -3.49 12.56
C LEU A 157 -18.13 -3.63 11.04
N GLY A 158 -17.41 -2.77 10.31
CA GLY A 158 -17.30 -2.80 8.85
C GLY A 158 -18.49 -2.19 8.13
N LEU A 159 -19.65 -2.85 8.06
CA LEU A 159 -20.83 -2.35 7.37
C LEU A 159 -21.24 -0.93 7.76
N PRO A 160 -21.28 -0.53 9.05
CA PRO A 160 -21.60 0.84 9.41
C PRO A 160 -20.62 1.88 8.84
N ALA A 161 -19.37 1.48 8.57
CA ALA A 161 -18.38 2.36 7.97
C ALA A 161 -18.65 2.65 6.48
N SER A 162 -19.34 1.75 5.78
CA SER A 162 -19.54 1.82 4.32
C SER A 162 -21.01 1.92 3.91
N HIS A 163 -21.97 1.88 4.85
CA HIS A 163 -23.40 1.80 4.54
C HIS A 163 -23.93 3.00 3.74
N TYR A 164 -23.31 4.17 3.84
CA TYR A 164 -23.70 5.37 3.11
C TYR A 164 -23.54 5.23 1.59
N ARG A 165 -22.76 4.22 1.14
CA ARG A 165 -22.55 3.90 -0.28
C ARG A 165 -23.73 3.18 -0.94
N TYR A 166 -24.88 3.07 -0.27
CA TYR A 166 -26.05 2.34 -0.79
C TYR A 166 -26.49 2.79 -2.19
N ASN A 167 -26.23 4.06 -2.57
CA ASN A 167 -26.52 4.60 -3.88
C ASN A 167 -25.50 4.20 -4.97
N GLU A 168 -24.32 3.72 -4.56
CA GLU A 168 -23.20 3.38 -5.43
C GLU A 168 -23.17 1.88 -5.74
N ILE A 169 -23.96 1.07 -5.02
CA ILE A 169 -23.98 -0.38 -5.20
C ILE A 169 -24.61 -0.74 -6.53
N THR A 170 -23.87 -1.48 -7.34
CA THR A 170 -24.26 -1.92 -8.67
C THR A 170 -24.49 -3.44 -8.73
N LYS A 171 -25.04 -3.93 -9.85
CA LYS A 171 -25.12 -5.37 -10.11
C LYS A 171 -23.72 -6.02 -10.15
N GLU A 172 -22.73 -5.26 -10.56
CA GLU A 172 -21.35 -5.70 -10.69
C GLU A 172 -20.72 -5.99 -9.32
N ASP A 173 -21.03 -5.19 -8.28
CA ASP A 173 -20.58 -5.44 -6.91
C ASP A 173 -21.04 -6.81 -6.39
N PHE A 174 -22.26 -7.23 -6.71
CA PHE A 174 -22.77 -8.56 -6.38
C PHE A 174 -22.08 -9.65 -7.21
N GLN A 175 -21.85 -9.41 -8.50
CA GLN A 175 -21.20 -10.38 -9.37
C GLN A 175 -19.75 -10.60 -8.95
N ASN A 176 -19.00 -9.54 -8.68
CA ASN A 176 -17.61 -9.60 -8.25
C ASN A 176 -17.47 -10.32 -6.90
N PHE A 177 -18.41 -10.11 -5.97
CA PHE A 177 -18.40 -10.81 -4.70
C PHE A 177 -18.58 -12.35 -4.86
N PHE A 178 -19.44 -12.80 -5.79
CA PHE A 178 -19.79 -14.21 -5.92
C PHE A 178 -18.96 -14.97 -6.96
N TRP A 179 -18.44 -14.30 -8.01
CA TRP A 179 -17.91 -14.99 -9.20
C TRP A 179 -16.57 -14.49 -9.72
N ASN A 180 -16.12 -13.27 -9.39
CA ASN A 180 -14.85 -12.74 -9.87
C ASN A 180 -13.81 -12.73 -8.74
N LYS A 181 -12.96 -13.76 -8.75
CA LYS A 181 -11.71 -13.80 -7.99
C LYS A 181 -10.54 -13.99 -8.95
N ASP A 182 -10.48 -13.17 -9.97
CA ASP A 182 -9.27 -13.11 -10.78
C ASP A 182 -8.21 -12.35 -9.97
N THR A 183 -7.26 -13.12 -9.46
CA THR A 183 -6.07 -12.55 -8.81
C THR A 183 -5.28 -11.85 -9.91
N LYS A 184 -5.42 -10.54 -10.01
CA LYS A 184 -4.60 -9.71 -10.90
C LYS A 184 -3.50 -9.08 -10.09
N ILE A 185 -2.28 -9.15 -10.59
CA ILE A 185 -1.24 -8.24 -10.14
C ILE A 185 -1.63 -6.89 -10.73
N GLN A 186 -1.73 -5.89 -9.87
CA GLN A 186 -2.14 -4.56 -10.27
C GLN A 186 -1.08 -3.97 -11.20
N SER A 187 -1.37 -3.95 -12.49
CA SER A 187 -0.73 -3.01 -13.39
C SER A 187 -1.35 -1.63 -13.15
N VAL A 188 -0.55 -0.60 -13.18
CA VAL A 188 -1.04 0.77 -13.08
C VAL A 188 -1.65 1.16 -14.41
N GLU A 189 -2.96 1.45 -14.43
CA GLU A 189 -3.65 1.94 -15.62
C GLU A 189 -4.02 3.42 -15.44
N ILE A 190 -3.45 4.26 -16.29
CA ILE A 190 -3.85 5.66 -16.43
C ILE A 190 -4.48 5.84 -17.81
N SER A 191 -5.76 6.19 -17.85
CA SER A 191 -6.50 6.37 -19.10
C SER A 191 -5.88 7.49 -19.96
N GLY A 192 -5.45 7.16 -21.15
CA GLY A 192 -4.69 8.05 -22.02
C GLY A 192 -3.24 8.21 -21.54
N ASN A 193 -2.66 9.35 -21.78
CA ASN A 193 -1.35 9.75 -21.24
C ASN A 193 -1.39 11.25 -20.89
N PRO A 194 -2.25 11.65 -19.92
CA PRO A 194 -2.41 13.05 -19.57
C PRO A 194 -1.08 13.63 -19.11
N VAL A 195 -0.89 14.93 -19.35
CA VAL A 195 0.34 15.64 -19.00
C VAL A 195 0.00 16.87 -18.17
N GLN A 196 0.59 16.94 -16.98
CA GLN A 196 0.68 18.16 -16.20
C GLN A 196 2.14 18.53 -16.01
N SER A 197 2.51 19.72 -16.51
CA SER A 197 3.87 20.24 -16.49
C SER A 197 4.15 21.01 -15.22
N PHE A 198 5.34 20.83 -14.64
CA PHE A 198 5.86 21.64 -13.52
C PHE A 198 7.38 21.71 -13.54
N ASP A 199 7.92 22.71 -12.85
CA ASP A 199 9.36 22.82 -12.61
C ASP A 199 9.72 22.23 -11.27
N ILE A 200 10.76 21.36 -11.24
CA ILE A 200 11.30 20.85 -9.97
C ILE A 200 12.07 21.97 -9.27
N MET A 201 11.85 22.10 -7.98
CA MET A 201 12.60 23.02 -7.12
C MET A 201 14.06 22.56 -7.00
N ASP A 202 15.00 23.50 -7.09
CA ASP A 202 16.38 23.24 -6.70
C ASP A 202 16.47 23.07 -5.18
N ILE A 203 16.74 21.85 -4.76
CA ILE A 203 16.85 21.46 -3.35
C ILE A 203 18.30 21.35 -2.87
N SER A 204 19.31 21.58 -3.72
CA SER A 204 20.73 21.41 -3.40
C SER A 204 21.21 22.27 -2.24
N GLY A 205 20.54 23.40 -1.98
CA GLY A 205 20.83 24.30 -0.86
C GLY A 205 20.08 23.96 0.44
N ILE A 206 19.17 22.98 0.43
CA ILE A 206 18.32 22.65 1.59
C ILE A 206 18.99 21.55 2.41
N THR A 207 19.86 21.94 3.33
CA THR A 207 20.62 20.99 4.19
C THR A 207 20.05 20.83 5.59
N GLN A 208 19.09 21.65 5.99
CA GLN A 208 18.48 21.61 7.31
C GLN A 208 17.43 20.49 7.39
N SER A 209 17.38 19.81 8.52
CA SER A 209 16.35 18.84 8.83
C SER A 209 15.19 19.49 9.60
N GLU A 210 13.97 18.99 9.38
CA GLU A 210 12.78 19.32 10.15
C GLU A 210 12.23 18.05 10.80
N PRO A 211 11.84 18.06 12.08
CA PRO A 211 11.25 16.90 12.72
C PRO A 211 10.01 16.40 11.97
N LEU A 212 9.85 15.09 11.89
CA LEU A 212 8.60 14.49 11.48
C LEU A 212 7.54 14.70 12.56
N ALA A 213 6.26 14.60 12.20
CA ALA A 213 5.21 14.51 13.20
C ALA A 213 5.50 13.32 14.13
N GLU A 214 5.37 13.52 15.44
CA GLU A 214 5.79 12.53 16.46
C GLU A 214 5.24 11.12 16.17
N LYS A 215 3.95 11.03 15.87
CA LYS A 215 3.29 9.77 15.54
C LYS A 215 3.86 9.14 14.26
N CYS A 216 4.19 9.94 13.25
CA CYS A 216 4.80 9.46 12.00
C CYS A 216 6.20 8.88 12.27
N GLU A 217 7.06 9.60 13.03
CA GLU A 217 8.40 9.10 13.37
C GLU A 217 8.34 7.82 14.21
N ILE A 218 7.43 7.74 15.18
CA ILE A 218 7.23 6.52 16.00
C ILE A 218 6.91 5.31 15.10
N TYR A 219 5.99 5.44 14.16
CA TYR A 219 5.61 4.32 13.31
C TYR A 219 6.62 4.05 12.20
N PHE A 220 7.30 5.06 11.71
CA PHE A 220 8.43 4.87 10.80
C PHE A 220 9.51 4.02 11.47
N ARG A 221 9.95 4.37 12.67
CA ARG A 221 10.92 3.58 13.44
C ARG A 221 10.42 2.15 13.71
N LYS A 222 9.14 1.95 14.03
CA LYS A 222 8.55 0.60 14.18
C LYS A 222 8.62 -0.24 12.91
N ILE A 223 8.50 0.37 11.73
CA ILE A 223 8.65 -0.32 10.45
C ILE A 223 10.12 -0.77 10.29
N LEU A 224 11.06 0.13 10.54
CA LEU A 224 12.49 -0.15 10.45
C LEU A 224 12.92 -1.23 11.46
N ASP A 225 12.47 -1.13 12.71
CA ASP A 225 12.72 -2.11 13.78
C ASP A 225 12.21 -3.51 13.38
N LEU A 226 10.99 -3.59 12.84
CA LEU A 226 10.39 -4.85 12.41
C LEU A 226 11.20 -5.53 11.30
N CYS A 227 11.69 -4.76 10.32
CA CYS A 227 12.53 -5.29 9.25
C CYS A 227 13.89 -5.73 9.78
N LYS A 228 14.48 -4.97 10.70
CA LYS A 228 15.76 -5.29 11.36
C LYS A 228 15.64 -6.54 12.22
N GLU A 229 14.56 -6.69 13.00
CA GLU A 229 14.28 -7.87 13.83
C GLU A 229 14.16 -9.14 12.97
N LYS A 230 13.60 -9.01 11.77
CA LYS A 230 13.38 -10.13 10.84
C LYS A 230 14.52 -10.36 9.86
N ASP A 231 15.58 -9.55 9.93
CA ASP A 231 16.73 -9.58 9.02
C ASP A 231 16.32 -9.49 7.54
N ILE A 232 15.33 -8.62 7.24
CA ILE A 232 14.85 -8.39 5.88
C ILE A 232 15.52 -7.14 5.31
N PRO A 233 16.22 -7.23 4.17
CA PRO A 233 16.74 -6.07 3.47
C PRO A 233 15.66 -5.04 3.17
N MET A 234 15.96 -3.75 3.38
CA MET A 234 15.04 -2.66 3.10
C MET A 234 15.72 -1.58 2.26
N LEU A 235 14.96 -1.05 1.32
CA LEU A 235 15.29 0.17 0.57
C LEU A 235 14.23 1.23 0.90
N LEU A 236 14.68 2.38 1.34
CA LEU A 236 13.84 3.58 1.48
C LEU A 236 13.98 4.41 0.21
N LEU A 237 12.87 4.89 -0.32
CA LEU A 237 12.91 5.79 -1.48
C LEU A 237 11.79 6.82 -1.44
N THR A 238 11.92 7.88 -2.20
CA THR A 238 10.81 8.75 -2.59
C THR A 238 10.92 9.06 -4.08
N SER A 239 9.81 8.87 -4.82
CA SER A 239 9.74 9.25 -6.23
C SER A 239 9.80 10.77 -6.37
N PRO A 240 10.34 11.32 -7.48
CA PRO A 240 10.35 12.75 -7.69
C PRO A 240 8.95 13.28 -7.96
N TYR A 241 8.65 14.47 -7.41
CA TYR A 241 7.36 15.14 -7.56
C TYR A 241 7.50 16.65 -7.34
N TYR A 242 6.42 17.43 -7.46
CA TYR A 242 6.42 18.86 -7.13
C TYR A 242 6.61 19.05 -5.63
N LEU A 243 7.87 19.13 -5.21
CA LEU A 243 8.30 19.16 -3.82
C LEU A 243 8.31 20.59 -3.27
N HIS A 244 7.97 20.74 -1.98
CA HIS A 244 8.14 21.98 -1.22
C HIS A 244 9.37 21.91 -0.30
N GLU A 245 9.96 23.05 0.04
CA GLU A 245 11.15 23.15 0.90
C GLU A 245 10.96 22.42 2.25
N GLN A 246 9.78 22.55 2.85
CA GLN A 246 9.49 21.91 4.14
C GLN A 246 9.50 20.37 4.04
N GLU A 247 9.03 19.83 2.93
CA GLU A 247 9.06 18.39 2.68
C GLU A 247 10.49 17.89 2.51
N GLN A 248 11.34 18.64 1.77
CA GLN A 248 12.76 18.29 1.66
C GLN A 248 13.45 18.29 3.03
N ARG A 249 13.16 19.22 3.89
CA ARG A 249 13.71 19.23 5.27
C ARG A 249 13.30 17.99 6.06
N ARG A 250 12.07 17.48 5.84
CA ARG A 250 11.59 16.23 6.43
C ARG A 250 12.26 15.01 5.78
N PHE A 251 12.52 15.03 4.48
CA PHE A 251 13.32 13.97 3.82
C PHE A 251 14.76 13.95 4.35
N ASN A 252 15.36 15.10 4.64
CA ASN A 252 16.66 15.14 5.32
C ASN A 252 16.60 14.42 6.69
N ARG A 253 15.53 14.65 7.47
CA ARG A 253 15.31 13.91 8.72
C ARG A 253 15.13 12.41 8.51
N ILE A 254 14.41 12.00 7.48
CA ILE A 254 14.26 10.59 7.09
C ILE A 254 15.61 9.98 6.74
N GLY A 255 16.46 10.71 6.01
CA GLY A 255 17.82 10.30 5.70
C GLY A 255 18.69 10.07 6.94
N GLU A 256 18.62 10.97 7.94
CA GLU A 256 19.30 10.80 9.23
C GLU A 256 18.85 9.53 9.95
N ILE A 257 17.53 9.28 9.99
CA ILE A 257 16.96 8.07 10.60
C ILE A 257 17.39 6.82 9.81
N ALA A 258 17.38 6.87 8.49
CA ALA A 258 17.83 5.78 7.65
C ALA A 258 19.29 5.40 7.94
N GLU A 259 20.17 6.40 8.09
CA GLU A 259 21.57 6.20 8.46
C GLU A 259 21.73 5.57 9.85
N GLU A 260 20.93 6.00 10.85
CA GLU A 260 20.91 5.40 12.20
C GLU A 260 20.63 3.86 12.13
N TYR A 261 19.80 3.43 11.18
CA TYR A 261 19.42 2.02 11.00
C TYR A 261 20.32 1.26 10.02
N GLY A 262 21.13 1.98 9.23
CA GLY A 262 21.99 1.41 8.19
C GLY A 262 21.22 0.98 6.92
N TYR A 263 20.05 1.58 6.66
CA TYR A 263 19.27 1.34 5.44
C TYR A 263 19.57 2.41 4.37
N PRO A 264 19.71 2.01 3.09
CA PRO A 264 19.84 2.98 2.00
C PRO A 264 18.58 3.81 1.83
N PHE A 265 18.74 5.10 1.57
CA PHE A 265 17.66 6.01 1.21
C PHE A 265 17.96 6.70 -0.12
N LEU A 266 17.07 6.55 -1.09
CA LEU A 266 17.15 7.18 -2.41
C LEU A 266 16.09 8.31 -2.49
N ASN A 267 16.55 9.55 -2.35
CA ASN A 267 15.73 10.72 -2.60
C ASN A 267 15.82 11.08 -4.08
N PHE A 268 14.92 10.57 -4.90
CA PHE A 268 14.93 10.83 -6.33
C PHE A 268 14.55 12.27 -6.71
N ASN A 269 14.12 13.11 -5.77
CA ASN A 269 14.02 14.55 -6.02
C ASN A 269 15.39 15.21 -6.24
N GLU A 270 16.46 14.62 -5.71
CA GLU A 270 17.83 15.09 -5.92
C GLU A 270 18.38 14.70 -7.30
N ASN A 271 18.00 13.53 -7.78
CA ASN A 271 18.61 12.87 -8.94
C ASN A 271 17.60 12.48 -10.03
N TYR A 272 16.47 13.20 -10.16
CA TYR A 272 15.41 12.83 -11.12
C TYR A 272 15.90 12.76 -12.58
N HIS A 273 16.95 13.50 -12.93
CA HIS A 273 17.55 13.45 -14.27
C HIS A 273 18.15 12.07 -14.59
N GLU A 274 18.68 11.36 -13.60
CA GLU A 274 19.24 10.01 -13.78
C GLU A 274 18.17 8.98 -14.18
N LEU A 275 16.91 9.26 -13.84
CA LEU A 275 15.76 8.44 -14.20
C LEU A 275 15.30 8.65 -15.65
N GLY A 276 15.85 9.65 -16.36
CA GLY A 276 15.39 10.05 -17.68
C GLY A 276 13.98 10.67 -17.69
N LEU A 277 13.51 11.13 -16.55
CA LEU A 277 12.20 11.79 -16.39
C LEU A 277 12.24 13.24 -16.88
N ASP A 278 11.17 13.65 -17.54
CA ASP A 278 10.89 15.02 -17.97
C ASP A 278 9.58 15.47 -17.26
N THR A 279 9.70 16.40 -16.32
CA THR A 279 8.56 16.90 -15.54
C THR A 279 7.51 17.65 -16.37
N HIS A 280 7.86 17.98 -17.62
CA HIS A 280 6.93 18.60 -18.57
C HIS A 280 6.19 17.58 -19.46
N LYS A 281 6.51 16.27 -19.34
CA LYS A 281 5.92 15.23 -20.21
C LYS A 281 5.47 13.97 -19.47
N ASP A 282 6.12 13.64 -18.34
CA ASP A 282 6.04 12.32 -17.74
C ASP A 282 5.12 12.28 -16.49
N TYR A 283 4.36 13.35 -16.24
CA TYR A 283 3.48 13.46 -15.08
C TYR A 283 2.03 13.73 -15.49
N CYS A 284 1.08 13.14 -14.77
CA CYS A 284 -0.35 13.40 -14.94
C CYS A 284 -0.90 14.44 -13.95
N ASP A 285 -0.21 14.66 -12.84
CA ASP A 285 -0.45 15.73 -11.88
C ASP A 285 0.86 16.11 -11.15
N LEU A 286 0.81 16.93 -10.10
CA LEU A 286 1.99 17.40 -9.37
C LEU A 286 2.72 16.30 -8.55
N SER A 287 2.11 15.13 -8.40
CA SER A 287 2.58 14.05 -7.51
C SER A 287 2.73 12.71 -8.23
N HIS A 288 1.98 12.48 -9.30
CA HIS A 288 1.89 11.18 -9.95
C HIS A 288 2.36 11.22 -11.40
N MET A 289 3.11 10.20 -11.78
CA MET A 289 3.60 10.01 -13.13
C MET A 289 2.48 9.54 -14.05
N ASN A 290 2.56 9.88 -15.33
CA ASN A 290 1.77 9.23 -16.35
C ASN A 290 2.44 7.93 -16.82
N MET A 291 1.84 7.18 -17.74
CA MET A 291 2.36 5.88 -18.18
C MET A 291 3.81 5.95 -18.70
N ALA A 292 4.19 7.04 -19.38
CA ALA A 292 5.56 7.21 -19.86
C ALA A 292 6.57 7.42 -18.72
N GLY A 293 6.18 8.18 -17.70
CA GLY A 293 6.98 8.36 -16.48
C GLY A 293 7.10 7.08 -15.67
N ILE A 294 5.97 6.36 -15.47
CA ILE A 294 5.92 5.07 -14.77
C ILE A 294 6.86 4.06 -15.42
N GLU A 295 6.84 3.94 -16.75
CA GLU A 295 7.71 3.03 -17.48
C GLU A 295 9.19 3.34 -17.24
N LYS A 296 9.59 4.60 -17.33
CA LYS A 296 10.98 5.04 -17.10
C LYS A 296 11.41 4.77 -15.66
N TYR A 297 10.60 5.21 -14.69
CA TYR A 297 10.91 5.09 -13.28
C TYR A 297 10.97 3.62 -12.83
N THR A 298 9.96 2.83 -13.20
CA THR A 298 9.91 1.41 -12.84
C THR A 298 11.03 0.62 -13.51
N SER A 299 11.38 0.95 -14.76
CA SER A 299 12.51 0.32 -15.46
C SER A 299 13.84 0.58 -14.76
N TYR A 300 14.07 1.82 -14.32
CA TYR A 300 15.25 2.15 -13.53
C TYR A 300 15.30 1.34 -12.21
N LEU A 301 14.16 1.28 -11.49
CA LEU A 301 14.07 0.49 -10.27
C LEU A 301 14.30 -1.00 -10.49
N ALA A 302 13.82 -1.55 -11.62
CA ALA A 302 14.05 -2.96 -11.97
C ALA A 302 15.56 -3.26 -12.07
N ASP A 303 16.31 -2.39 -12.75
CA ASP A 303 17.75 -2.53 -12.90
C ASP A 303 18.49 -2.29 -11.58
N TYR A 304 18.06 -1.29 -10.79
CA TYR A 304 18.62 -1.02 -9.48
C TYR A 304 18.44 -2.21 -8.53
N PHE A 305 17.26 -2.81 -8.49
CA PHE A 305 16.97 -3.92 -7.57
C PHE A 305 17.85 -5.13 -7.88
N VAL A 306 17.98 -5.56 -9.13
CA VAL A 306 18.80 -6.73 -9.47
C VAL A 306 20.32 -6.48 -9.34
N SER A 307 20.75 -5.22 -9.44
CA SER A 307 22.16 -4.87 -9.29
C SER A 307 22.61 -4.76 -7.83
N HIS A 308 21.70 -4.48 -6.90
CA HIS A 308 22.01 -4.25 -5.48
C HIS A 308 21.49 -5.34 -4.55
N TYR A 309 20.50 -6.15 -4.99
CA TYR A 309 19.88 -7.19 -4.19
C TYR A 309 19.88 -8.53 -4.92
N GLN A 310 20.02 -9.63 -4.18
CA GLN A 310 20.00 -10.99 -4.72
C GLN A 310 18.55 -11.43 -4.98
N LEU A 311 17.95 -10.93 -6.07
CA LEU A 311 16.61 -11.30 -6.49
C LEU A 311 16.64 -12.35 -7.60
N PRO A 312 15.82 -13.42 -7.52
CA PRO A 312 15.74 -14.40 -8.60
C PRO A 312 14.92 -13.88 -9.78
N ASP A 313 15.27 -14.30 -10.99
CA ASP A 313 14.36 -14.21 -12.14
C ASP A 313 13.32 -15.34 -12.04
N ARG A 314 12.12 -15.02 -11.62
CA ARG A 314 11.05 -16.00 -11.39
C ARG A 314 10.38 -16.50 -12.68
N ARG A 315 10.65 -15.89 -13.81
CA ARG A 315 10.16 -16.36 -15.13
C ARG A 315 10.79 -17.70 -15.52
N LEU A 316 11.90 -18.07 -14.87
CA LEU A 316 12.54 -19.36 -15.03
C LEU A 316 11.79 -20.51 -14.32
N ASP A 317 10.81 -20.18 -13.47
CA ASP A 317 9.91 -21.14 -12.83
C ASP A 317 8.56 -21.13 -13.53
N ASP A 318 8.33 -22.07 -14.44
CA ASP A 318 7.10 -22.19 -15.23
C ASP A 318 5.82 -22.29 -14.40
N ASN A 319 5.93 -22.67 -13.12
CA ASN A 319 4.80 -22.81 -12.20
C ASN A 319 4.58 -21.57 -11.32
N HIS A 320 5.44 -20.56 -11.43
CA HIS A 320 5.28 -19.37 -10.62
C HIS A 320 3.97 -18.64 -10.95
N ILE A 321 3.25 -18.21 -9.90
CA ILE A 321 1.91 -17.60 -10.06
C ILE A 321 1.95 -16.36 -10.96
N TRP A 322 3.02 -15.58 -10.92
CA TRP A 322 3.20 -14.37 -11.74
C TRP A 322 3.13 -14.63 -13.24
N ASN A 323 3.50 -15.83 -13.72
CA ASN A 323 3.30 -16.22 -15.12
C ASN A 323 1.84 -16.23 -15.58
N ARG A 324 0.87 -16.22 -14.64
CA ARG A 324 -0.57 -16.29 -14.92
C ARG A 324 -1.33 -15.02 -14.60
N VAL A 325 -0.75 -14.15 -13.76
CA VAL A 325 -1.45 -12.98 -13.22
C VAL A 325 -0.88 -11.66 -13.75
N VAL A 326 0.25 -11.71 -14.45
CA VAL A 326 0.82 -10.62 -15.22
C VAL A 326 0.56 -10.92 -16.69
N GLU A 327 -0.57 -10.46 -17.21
CA GLU A 327 -0.86 -10.44 -18.65
C GLU A 327 -0.86 -9.02 -19.18
#